data_f3c52f4b06fa4e4c4c56741316c565d9
#
_entry.id   f3c52f4b06fa4e4c4c56741316c565d9
#
_cell.length_a   1.000
_cell.length_b   1.000
_cell.length_c   1.000
_cell.angle_alpha   90.00
_cell.angle_beta   90.00
_cell.angle_gamma   90.00
#
_symmetry.space_group_name_H-M   'P 1'
#
loop_
_entity.id
_entity.type
_entity.pdbx_description
1 polymer ?
#
loop_
_entity_poly.entity_id
_entity_poly.type
_entity_poly.pdbx_seq_one_letter_code
_entity_poly.pdbx_strand_id
1 'polypeptide(L)'
;RDSSTSRGLGDVYKRQVQQAVTKVGRGLVLVLMAVSIITVGTTIRLSVFARRREIEIMKYVGATNALVTLPFVIEGLTMGLLSGILTAAATIGGYAYIVQLSPTLGGLWQMLMGTALVPLENVWPTILTYSLAGGALVGGLGSMFSIRKHLNV
;
A
#
# COMPACT_ATOMS: atom_id res chain seq x y z
N ARG A 1 -26.40 -15.16 38.62
CA ARG A 1 -26.81 -13.84 38.08
C ARG A 1 -25.64 -12.99 37.56
N ASP A 2 -24.37 -13.45 37.75
CA ASP A 2 -23.16 -12.67 37.42
C ASP A 2 -22.47 -13.03 36.08
N SER A 3 -22.89 -14.11 35.42
CA SER A 3 -22.23 -14.55 34.16
C SER A 3 -22.58 -13.71 32.94
N SER A 4 -23.68 -12.97 32.95
CA SER A 4 -24.10 -12.09 31.85
C SER A 4 -23.34 -10.75 31.87
N THR A 5 -23.01 -10.24 33.03
CA THR A 5 -22.32 -8.96 33.22
C THR A 5 -20.82 -9.08 32.82
N SER A 6 -20.18 -10.21 33.15
CA SER A 6 -18.78 -10.45 32.79
C SER A 6 -18.59 -10.69 31.27
N ARG A 7 -19.56 -11.30 30.59
CA ARG A 7 -19.57 -11.43 29.14
C ARG A 7 -19.75 -10.08 28.46
N GLY A 8 -20.65 -9.23 28.96
CA GLY A 8 -20.85 -7.89 28.40
C GLY A 8 -19.62 -6.98 28.50
N LEU A 9 -18.93 -7.02 29.64
CA LEU A 9 -17.68 -6.26 29.85
C LEU A 9 -16.56 -6.76 28.93
N GLY A 10 -16.43 -8.08 28.75
CA GLY A 10 -15.44 -8.66 27.82
C GLY A 10 -15.69 -8.27 26.35
N ASP A 11 -16.95 -8.22 25.92
CA ASP A 11 -17.31 -7.84 24.55
C ASP A 11 -17.11 -6.34 24.29
N VAL A 12 -17.40 -5.49 25.26
CA VAL A 12 -17.13 -4.04 25.17
C VAL A 12 -15.63 -3.76 25.11
N TYR A 13 -14.84 -4.43 25.94
CA TYR A 13 -13.39 -4.30 25.94
C TYR A 13 -12.77 -4.77 24.60
N LYS A 14 -13.21 -5.90 24.06
CA LYS A 14 -12.77 -6.41 22.75
C LYS A 14 -13.08 -5.42 21.62
N ARG A 15 -14.29 -4.86 21.61
CA ARG A 15 -14.69 -3.84 20.60
C ARG A 15 -13.86 -2.56 20.73
N GLN A 16 -13.56 -2.13 21.94
CA GLN A 16 -12.77 -0.93 22.19
C GLN A 16 -11.32 -1.11 21.75
N VAL A 17 -10.71 -2.25 22.05
CA VAL A 17 -9.36 -2.60 21.58
C VAL A 17 -9.33 -2.71 20.06
N GLN A 18 -10.29 -3.38 19.45
CA GLN A 18 -10.40 -3.51 18.00
C GLN A 18 -10.55 -2.15 17.32
N GLN A 19 -11.36 -1.26 17.87
CA GLN A 19 -11.50 0.11 17.32
C GLN A 19 -10.22 0.92 17.49
N ALA A 20 -9.52 0.81 18.61
CA ALA A 20 -8.25 1.48 18.82
C ALA A 20 -7.18 1.00 17.81
N VAL A 21 -7.03 -0.32 17.64
CA VAL A 21 -6.10 -0.92 16.67
C VAL A 21 -6.45 -0.48 15.26
N THR A 22 -7.73 -0.47 14.89
CA THR A 22 -8.15 -0.03 13.54
C THR A 22 -7.88 1.45 13.31
N LYS A 23 -8.11 2.31 14.31
CA LYS A 23 -7.82 3.76 14.20
C LYS A 23 -6.34 4.03 14.06
N VAL A 24 -5.52 3.40 14.90
CA VAL A 24 -4.05 3.52 14.85
C VAL A 24 -3.52 2.97 13.52
N GLY A 25 -4.00 1.80 13.10
CA GLY A 25 -3.63 1.20 11.83
C GLY A 25 -3.96 2.08 10.62
N ARG A 26 -5.16 2.66 10.59
CA ARG A 26 -5.55 3.61 9.53
C ARG A 26 -4.68 4.87 9.54
N GLY A 27 -4.37 5.42 10.71
CA GLY A 27 -3.47 6.56 10.84
C GLY A 27 -2.08 6.26 10.29
N LEU A 28 -1.53 5.11 10.65
CA LEU A 28 -0.24 4.65 10.16
C LEU A 28 -0.23 4.48 8.62
N VAL A 29 -1.27 3.86 8.06
CA VAL A 29 -1.40 3.67 6.61
C VAL A 29 -1.46 5.02 5.89
N LEU A 30 -2.20 6.00 6.40
CA LEU A 30 -2.26 7.35 5.81
C LEU A 30 -0.91 8.06 5.83
N VAL A 31 -0.16 7.96 6.94
CA VAL A 31 1.19 8.54 7.05
C VAL A 31 2.14 7.87 6.06
N LEU A 32 2.16 6.53 6.00
CA LEU A 32 2.99 5.79 5.06
C LEU A 32 2.64 6.09 3.61
N MET A 33 1.34 6.24 3.30
CA MET A 33 0.88 6.63 1.95
C MET A 33 1.39 8.03 1.59
N ALA A 34 1.31 9.00 2.50
CA ALA A 34 1.81 10.35 2.29
C ALA A 34 3.34 10.35 2.02
N VAL A 35 4.10 9.65 2.85
CA VAL A 35 5.55 9.49 2.67
C VAL A 35 5.88 8.84 1.33
N SER A 36 5.14 7.79 0.95
CA SER A 36 5.31 7.09 -0.33
C SER A 36 5.09 8.02 -1.52
N ILE A 37 4.02 8.81 -1.51
CA ILE A 37 3.73 9.79 -2.57
C ILE A 37 4.83 10.85 -2.68
N ILE A 38 5.33 11.35 -1.54
CA ILE A 38 6.43 12.33 -1.51
C ILE A 38 7.70 11.71 -2.11
N THR A 39 8.03 10.48 -1.72
CA THR A 39 9.22 9.77 -2.21
C THR A 39 9.15 9.53 -3.71
N VAL A 40 8.03 8.99 -4.22
CA VAL A 40 7.80 8.80 -5.66
C VAL A 40 7.90 10.14 -6.40
N GLY A 41 7.27 11.19 -5.86
CA GLY A 41 7.34 12.52 -6.45
C GLY A 41 8.76 13.09 -6.54
N THR A 42 9.57 12.85 -5.52
CA THR A 42 10.99 13.29 -5.50
C THR A 42 11.83 12.51 -6.50
N THR A 43 11.64 11.20 -6.59
CA THR A 43 12.35 10.32 -7.54
C THR A 43 12.06 10.74 -8.97
N ILE A 44 10.79 10.96 -9.31
CA ILE A 44 10.39 11.40 -10.66
C ILE A 44 10.96 12.79 -10.97
N ARG A 45 10.98 13.70 -10.00
CA ARG A 45 11.59 15.01 -10.18
C ARG A 45 13.07 14.90 -10.52
N LEU A 46 13.81 14.02 -9.88
CA LEU A 46 15.21 13.73 -10.18
C LEU A 46 15.35 13.17 -11.60
N SER A 47 14.50 12.21 -12.00
CA SER A 47 14.50 11.61 -13.34
C SER A 47 14.24 12.66 -14.42
N VAL A 48 13.26 13.55 -14.22
CA VAL A 48 12.95 14.67 -15.13
C VAL A 48 14.15 15.62 -15.23
N PHE A 49 14.77 15.97 -14.11
CA PHE A 49 15.93 16.86 -14.09
C PHE A 49 17.14 16.26 -14.82
N ALA A 50 17.39 14.97 -14.63
CA ALA A 50 18.48 14.26 -15.29
C ALA A 50 18.32 14.24 -16.82
N ARG A 51 17.07 14.17 -17.32
CA ARG A 51 16.74 14.09 -18.75
C ARG A 51 16.23 15.42 -19.34
N ARG A 52 16.45 16.54 -18.68
CA ARG A 52 15.88 17.84 -19.09
C ARG A 52 16.30 18.28 -20.50
N ARG A 53 17.52 17.95 -20.95
CA ARG A 53 17.99 18.26 -22.32
C ARG A 53 17.20 17.50 -23.39
N GLU A 54 16.89 16.23 -23.14
CA GLU A 54 16.09 15.43 -24.06
C GLU A 54 14.66 16.00 -24.15
N ILE A 55 14.11 16.43 -23.02
CA ILE A 55 12.78 17.06 -22.93
C ILE A 55 12.74 18.40 -23.69
N GLU A 56 13.78 19.22 -23.56
CA GLU A 56 13.91 20.48 -24.32
C GLU A 56 13.92 20.22 -25.81
N ILE A 57 14.73 19.28 -26.30
CA ILE A 57 14.79 18.93 -27.73
C ILE A 57 13.43 18.45 -28.24
N MET A 58 12.72 17.59 -27.46
CA MET A 58 11.36 17.15 -27.80
C MET A 58 10.38 18.31 -27.91
N LYS A 59 10.45 19.28 -27.00
CA LYS A 59 9.61 20.49 -27.06
C LYS A 59 9.93 21.38 -28.26
N TYR A 60 11.20 21.54 -28.64
CA TYR A 60 11.60 22.29 -29.82
C TYR A 60 11.06 21.70 -31.12
N VAL A 61 10.93 20.36 -31.19
CA VAL A 61 10.35 19.66 -32.35
C VAL A 61 8.81 19.69 -32.33
N GLY A 62 8.19 20.33 -31.30
CA GLY A 62 6.73 20.48 -31.21
C GLY A 62 6.03 19.31 -30.49
N ALA A 63 6.73 18.52 -29.70
CA ALA A 63 6.12 17.44 -28.92
C ALA A 63 5.12 17.99 -27.89
N THR A 64 3.96 17.35 -27.80
CA THR A 64 2.94 17.70 -26.82
C THR A 64 3.38 17.33 -25.39
N ASN A 65 2.88 18.05 -24.39
CA ASN A 65 3.17 17.77 -22.98
C ASN A 65 2.80 16.33 -22.58
N ALA A 66 1.79 15.74 -23.21
CA ALA A 66 1.41 14.35 -23.01
C ALA A 66 2.49 13.37 -23.44
N LEU A 67 3.13 13.62 -24.61
CA LEU A 67 4.19 12.77 -25.15
C LEU A 67 5.44 12.79 -24.25
N VAL A 68 5.75 13.94 -23.67
CA VAL A 68 6.86 14.12 -22.73
C VAL A 68 6.56 13.45 -21.36
N THR A 69 5.30 13.43 -20.94
CA THR A 69 4.88 12.90 -19.63
C THR A 69 4.76 11.36 -19.64
N LEU A 70 4.39 10.79 -20.80
CA LEU A 70 4.09 9.36 -20.94
C LEU A 70 5.19 8.43 -20.39
N PRO A 71 6.49 8.59 -20.73
CA PRO A 71 7.53 7.70 -20.24
C PRO A 71 7.65 7.70 -18.71
N PHE A 72 7.47 8.85 -18.06
CA PHE A 72 7.54 8.95 -16.61
C PHE A 72 6.34 8.32 -15.91
N VAL A 73 5.15 8.38 -16.52
CA VAL A 73 3.96 7.68 -16.01
C VAL A 73 4.14 6.17 -16.12
N ILE A 74 4.68 5.68 -17.22
CA ILE A 74 4.99 4.26 -17.39
C ILE A 74 6.05 3.81 -16.38
N GLU A 75 7.10 4.61 -16.16
CA GLU A 75 8.14 4.35 -15.17
C GLU A 75 7.53 4.24 -13.75
N GLY A 76 6.69 5.21 -13.35
CA GLY A 76 6.00 5.17 -12.06
C GLY A 76 5.03 3.99 -11.93
N LEU A 77 4.31 3.65 -13.01
CA LEU A 77 3.39 2.51 -13.03
C LEU A 77 4.15 1.17 -12.90
N THR A 78 5.25 1.00 -13.62
CA THR A 78 6.07 -0.22 -13.55
C THR A 78 6.70 -0.39 -12.17
N MET A 79 7.24 0.67 -11.57
CA MET A 79 7.74 0.65 -10.19
C MET A 79 6.62 0.32 -9.19
N GLY A 80 5.43 0.90 -9.38
CA GLY A 80 4.26 0.63 -8.55
C GLY A 80 3.80 -0.83 -8.63
N LEU A 81 3.77 -1.41 -9.83
CA LEU A 81 3.42 -2.81 -10.03
C LEU A 81 4.46 -3.75 -9.43
N LEU A 82 5.76 -3.49 -9.64
CA LEU A 82 6.83 -4.29 -9.04
C LEU A 82 6.78 -4.27 -7.51
N SER A 83 6.58 -3.10 -6.92
CA SER A 83 6.43 -2.98 -5.46
C SER A 83 5.16 -3.68 -4.97
N GLY A 84 4.06 -3.64 -5.73
CA GLY A 84 2.83 -4.37 -5.45
C GLY A 84 3.03 -5.88 -5.43
N ILE A 85 3.77 -6.43 -6.39
CA ILE A 85 4.12 -7.85 -6.45
C ILE A 85 5.00 -8.25 -5.24
N LEU A 86 6.03 -7.47 -4.94
CA LEU A 86 6.91 -7.73 -3.80
C LEU A 86 6.14 -7.69 -2.47
N THR A 87 5.25 -6.71 -2.31
CA THR A 87 4.40 -6.58 -1.14
C THR A 87 3.45 -7.77 -1.00
N ALA A 88 2.80 -8.19 -2.10
CA ALA A 88 1.94 -9.36 -2.11
C ALA A 88 2.72 -10.62 -1.72
N ALA A 89 3.89 -10.85 -2.30
CA ALA A 89 4.74 -12.00 -1.98
C ALA A 89 5.18 -12.01 -0.52
N ALA A 90 5.63 -10.86 0.00
CA ALA A 90 6.03 -10.74 1.41
C ALA A 90 4.86 -10.95 2.38
N THR A 91 3.68 -10.41 2.05
CA THR A 91 2.48 -10.54 2.89
C THR A 91 1.95 -11.97 2.88
N ILE A 92 1.87 -12.61 1.71
CA ILE A 92 1.40 -14.00 1.57
C ILE A 92 2.40 -14.96 2.25
N GLY A 93 3.71 -14.75 2.03
CA GLY A 93 4.75 -15.54 2.67
C GLY A 93 4.77 -15.39 4.19
N GLY A 94 4.66 -14.18 4.69
CA GLY A 94 4.56 -13.89 6.12
C GLY A 94 3.31 -14.51 6.75
N TYR A 95 2.16 -14.41 6.09
CA TYR A 95 0.92 -15.03 6.55
C TYR A 95 1.02 -16.56 6.56
N ALA A 96 1.56 -17.16 5.51
CA ALA A 96 1.79 -18.61 5.44
C ALA A 96 2.71 -19.09 6.57
N TYR A 97 3.76 -18.34 6.87
CA TYR A 97 4.67 -18.64 7.97
C TYR A 97 3.96 -18.61 9.33
N ILE A 98 3.12 -17.58 9.57
CA ILE A 98 2.32 -17.46 10.79
C ILE A 98 1.34 -18.64 10.92
N VAL A 99 0.68 -19.02 9.82
CA VAL A 99 -0.25 -20.16 9.81
C VAL A 99 0.48 -21.47 10.12
N GLN A 100 1.70 -21.67 9.64
CA GLN A 100 2.53 -22.85 9.98
C GLN A 100 2.95 -22.87 11.45
N LEU A 101 3.19 -21.72 12.06
CA LEU A 101 3.48 -21.60 13.49
C LEU A 101 2.23 -21.77 14.39
N SER A 102 1.05 -21.68 13.79
CA SER A 102 -0.25 -21.71 14.46
C SER A 102 -0.49 -22.93 15.38
N PRO A 103 -0.02 -24.16 15.09
CA PRO A 103 -0.17 -25.29 16.01
C PRO A 103 0.46 -25.04 17.38
N THR A 104 1.57 -24.31 17.41
CA THR A 104 2.31 -23.96 18.64
C THR A 104 1.75 -22.72 19.34
N LEU A 105 1.22 -21.76 18.59
CA LEU A 105 0.74 -20.47 19.08
C LEU A 105 -0.78 -20.31 18.99
N GLY A 106 -1.51 -21.30 18.44
CA GLY A 106 -2.93 -21.20 18.12
C GLY A 106 -3.83 -20.86 19.32
N GLY A 107 -3.49 -21.38 20.50
CA GLY A 107 -4.20 -21.06 21.74
C GLY A 107 -4.01 -19.61 22.16
N LEU A 108 -2.79 -19.09 22.08
CA LEU A 108 -2.47 -17.69 22.38
C LEU A 108 -3.08 -16.75 21.35
N TRP A 109 -3.06 -17.13 20.04
CA TRP A 109 -3.63 -16.34 18.96
C TRP A 109 -5.15 -16.20 19.07
N GLN A 110 -5.85 -17.32 19.34
CA GLN A 110 -7.29 -17.30 19.62
C GLN A 110 -7.64 -16.47 20.86
N MET A 111 -6.80 -16.54 21.88
CA MET A 111 -7.00 -15.78 23.12
C MET A 111 -6.80 -14.27 22.90
N LEU A 112 -5.83 -13.86 22.09
CA LEU A 112 -5.49 -12.46 21.83
C LEU A 112 -6.39 -11.81 20.78
N MET A 113 -6.67 -12.50 19.67
CA MET A 113 -7.39 -11.96 18.51
C MET A 113 -8.87 -12.37 18.47
N GLY A 114 -9.26 -13.40 19.20
CA GLY A 114 -10.66 -13.85 19.30
C GLY A 114 -11.25 -14.45 18.01
N THR A 115 -10.43 -14.62 16.96
CA THR A 115 -10.85 -15.15 15.67
C THR A 115 -9.93 -16.29 15.22
N ALA A 116 -10.51 -17.32 14.58
CA ALA A 116 -9.74 -18.36 13.92
C ALA A 116 -8.99 -17.77 12.73
N LEU A 117 -7.78 -18.25 12.46
CA LEU A 117 -7.03 -17.89 11.25
C LEU A 117 -7.81 -18.32 10.00
N VAL A 118 -8.03 -17.40 9.10
CA VAL A 118 -8.73 -17.67 7.83
C VAL A 118 -7.79 -18.49 6.93
N PRO A 119 -8.27 -19.54 6.24
CA PRO A 119 -7.46 -20.30 5.30
C PRO A 119 -6.81 -19.40 4.24
N LEU A 120 -5.53 -19.64 3.95
CA LEU A 120 -4.75 -18.85 3.00
C LEU A 120 -5.42 -18.78 1.62
N GLU A 121 -6.11 -19.86 1.22
CA GLU A 121 -6.82 -19.96 -0.07
C GLU A 121 -7.87 -18.88 -0.29
N ASN A 122 -8.47 -18.37 0.78
CA ASN A 122 -9.50 -17.33 0.70
C ASN A 122 -8.91 -15.90 0.78
N VAL A 123 -7.67 -15.77 1.23
CA VAL A 123 -7.06 -14.45 1.52
C VAL A 123 -6.07 -14.03 0.43
N TRP A 124 -5.35 -14.98 -0.19
CA TRP A 124 -4.30 -14.67 -1.15
C TRP A 124 -4.78 -13.87 -2.39
N PRO A 125 -5.94 -14.17 -3.01
CA PRO A 125 -6.35 -13.41 -4.19
C PRO A 125 -6.73 -11.97 -3.83
N THR A 126 -7.29 -11.79 -2.65
CA THR A 126 -7.62 -10.46 -2.11
C THR A 126 -6.37 -9.64 -1.86
N ILE A 127 -5.34 -10.22 -1.22
CA ILE A 127 -4.06 -9.56 -0.98
C ILE A 127 -3.40 -9.15 -2.31
N LEU A 128 -3.38 -10.07 -3.28
CA LEU A 128 -2.77 -9.82 -4.59
C LEU A 128 -3.46 -8.66 -5.32
N THR A 129 -4.78 -8.67 -5.40
CA THR A 129 -5.55 -7.62 -6.08
C THR A 129 -5.39 -6.26 -5.41
N TYR A 130 -5.48 -6.18 -4.10
CA TYR A 130 -5.30 -4.90 -3.39
C TYR A 130 -3.86 -4.39 -3.45
N SER A 131 -2.86 -5.27 -3.40
CA SER A 131 -1.45 -4.87 -3.49
C SER A 131 -1.10 -4.35 -4.89
N LEU A 132 -1.58 -5.02 -5.95
CA LEU A 132 -1.36 -4.58 -7.33
C LEU A 132 -2.11 -3.28 -7.63
N ALA A 133 -3.39 -3.20 -7.25
CA ALA A 133 -4.19 -2.01 -7.46
C ALA A 133 -3.61 -0.82 -6.68
N GLY A 134 -3.24 -1.01 -5.42
CA GLY A 134 -2.62 0.02 -4.58
C GLY A 134 -1.28 0.47 -5.14
N GLY A 135 -0.41 -0.44 -5.56
CA GLY A 135 0.87 -0.13 -6.19
C GLY A 135 0.72 0.66 -7.48
N ALA A 136 -0.19 0.21 -8.37
CA ALA A 136 -0.47 0.90 -9.62
C ALA A 136 -1.05 2.30 -9.41
N LEU A 137 -1.98 2.46 -8.46
CA LEU A 137 -2.57 3.76 -8.13
C LEU A 137 -1.53 4.72 -7.55
N VAL A 138 -0.76 4.29 -6.56
CA VAL A 138 0.26 5.15 -5.93
C VAL A 138 1.37 5.49 -6.91
N GLY A 139 1.87 4.52 -7.68
CA GLY A 139 2.91 4.73 -8.70
C GLY A 139 2.43 5.62 -9.85
N GLY A 140 1.26 5.32 -10.42
CA GLY A 140 0.70 6.08 -11.55
C GLY A 140 0.25 7.48 -11.16
N LEU A 141 -0.53 7.62 -10.09
CA LEU A 141 -0.99 8.94 -9.63
C LEU A 141 0.16 9.79 -9.08
N GLY A 142 1.08 9.20 -8.32
CA GLY A 142 2.25 9.89 -7.80
C GLY A 142 3.10 10.49 -8.92
N SER A 143 3.33 9.71 -9.98
CA SER A 143 4.00 10.13 -11.20
C SER A 143 3.26 11.29 -11.88
N MET A 144 1.96 11.13 -12.13
CA MET A 144 1.15 12.13 -12.83
C MET A 144 1.07 13.47 -12.06
N PHE A 145 0.90 13.43 -10.75
CA PHE A 145 0.88 14.62 -9.90
C PHE A 145 2.22 15.35 -9.86
N SER A 146 3.32 14.60 -9.79
CA SER A 146 4.67 15.17 -9.73
C SER A 146 5.01 15.96 -10.99
N ILE A 147 4.62 15.45 -12.16
CA ILE A 147 4.95 16.07 -13.44
C ILE A 147 4.04 17.27 -13.73
N ARG A 148 2.74 17.17 -13.50
CA ARG A 148 1.79 18.28 -13.75
C ARG A 148 2.15 19.56 -13.00
N LYS A 149 2.64 19.43 -11.77
CA LYS A 149 3.03 20.58 -10.94
C LYS A 149 4.30 21.30 -11.47
N HIS A 150 5.11 20.69 -12.33
CA HIS A 150 6.40 21.20 -12.77
C HIS A 150 6.45 21.55 -14.28
N LEU A 151 5.46 21.14 -15.07
CA LEU A 151 5.35 21.52 -16.49
C LEU A 151 4.63 22.84 -16.73
N ASN A 152 4.10 23.45 -15.69
CA ASN A 152 3.39 24.74 -15.74
C ASN A 152 4.34 25.93 -15.44
N VAL A 153 5.55 25.89 -16.02
CA VAL A 153 6.46 27.05 -16.10
C VAL A 153 6.70 27.38 -17.55
#